data_54a59ed6d8f7ea42ccb8d4230506604c
#
_entry.id   54a59ed6d8f7ea42ccb8d4230506604c
#
_cell.length_a   1.000
_cell.length_b   1.000
_cell.length_c   1.000
_cell.angle_alpha   90.00
_cell.angle_beta   90.00
_cell.angle_gamma   90.00
#
_symmetry.space_group_name_H-M   'P 1'
#
loop_
_entity.id
_entity.type
_entity.pdbx_description
1 polymer ?
#
loop_
_entity_poly.entity_id
_entity_poly.type
_entity_poly.pdbx_seq_one_letter_code
_entity_poly.pdbx_strand_id
1 'polypeptide(L)'
;MNFDLQQFYFSAQGRVNRKQWWLRLILPISVIIMVLAFIDKVMGTYDPNVGVGILSGLFLLACLIPAILVDIKRWHDRDKSGWWMLITLVPIIGSIWLLVELGFLAGTPGANRFGPPPTNA
;
A
#
# COMPACT_ATOMS: atom_id res chain seq x y z
N MET A 1 1.15 22.38 -6.14
CA MET A 1 2.01 21.21 -6.31
C MET A 1 1.21 20.07 -6.91
N ASN A 2 1.69 19.52 -8.02
CA ASN A 2 0.95 18.49 -8.75
C ASN A 2 1.25 17.12 -8.20
N PHE A 3 0.20 16.31 -8.02
CA PHE A 3 0.36 14.93 -7.64
C PHE A 3 0.62 14.08 -8.89
N ASP A 4 1.73 13.35 -8.90
CA ASP A 4 2.11 12.47 -10.01
C ASP A 4 1.68 11.04 -9.67
N LEU A 5 0.61 10.59 -10.29
CA LEU A 5 0.06 9.24 -10.09
C LEU A 5 1.07 8.16 -10.50
N GLN A 6 1.76 8.37 -11.61
CA GLN A 6 2.72 7.39 -12.11
C GLN A 6 3.90 7.23 -11.15
N GLN A 7 4.45 8.33 -10.67
CA GLN A 7 5.56 8.27 -9.71
C GLN A 7 5.08 7.64 -8.39
N PHE A 8 3.89 7.98 -7.94
CA PHE A 8 3.40 7.47 -6.66
C PHE A 8 3.12 5.97 -6.69
N TYR A 9 2.39 5.49 -7.71
CA TYR A 9 1.92 4.10 -7.74
C TYR A 9 2.80 3.16 -8.57
N PHE A 10 3.63 3.68 -9.45
CA PHE A 10 4.36 2.84 -10.42
C PHE A 10 5.87 3.06 -10.40
N SER A 11 6.40 3.62 -9.33
CA SER A 11 7.83 3.78 -9.14
C SER A 11 8.24 3.31 -7.76
N ALA A 12 9.40 2.65 -7.66
CA ALA A 12 9.97 2.25 -6.37
C ALA A 12 10.99 3.26 -5.84
N GLN A 13 11.18 4.39 -6.54
CA GLN A 13 12.15 5.41 -6.15
C GLN A 13 11.50 6.49 -5.30
N GLY A 14 12.22 6.96 -4.30
CA GLY A 14 11.74 8.03 -3.45
C GLY A 14 11.16 7.51 -2.14
N ARG A 15 10.41 8.38 -1.49
CA ARG A 15 9.85 8.12 -0.16
C ARG A 15 8.35 8.43 -0.14
N VAL A 16 7.62 7.68 0.67
CA VAL A 16 6.19 7.92 0.95
C VAL A 16 6.04 8.03 2.46
N ASN A 17 5.40 9.10 2.93
CA ASN A 17 5.22 9.28 4.37
C ASN A 17 3.99 8.51 4.88
N ARG A 18 3.85 8.48 6.19
CA ARG A 18 2.77 7.75 6.88
C ARG A 18 1.39 8.23 6.44
N LYS A 19 1.21 9.54 6.31
CA LYS A 19 -0.05 10.15 5.90
C LYS A 19 -0.42 9.76 4.47
N GLN A 20 0.56 9.81 3.54
CA GLN A 20 0.32 9.42 2.15
C GLN A 20 -0.03 7.95 2.03
N TRP A 21 0.62 7.09 2.82
CA TRP A 21 0.34 5.66 2.81
C TRP A 21 -1.13 5.37 3.17
N TRP A 22 -1.62 6.00 4.25
CA TRP A 22 -3.01 5.83 4.65
C TRP A 22 -3.99 6.44 3.65
N LEU A 23 -3.76 7.68 3.24
CA LEU A 23 -4.75 8.43 2.46
C LEU A 23 -4.73 8.08 0.97
N ARG A 24 -3.60 7.64 0.44
CA ARG A 24 -3.47 7.39 -1.00
C ARG A 24 -3.34 5.93 -1.36
N LEU A 25 -3.07 5.06 -0.40
CA LEU A 25 -3.01 3.62 -0.67
C LEU A 25 -4.12 2.88 0.07
N ILE A 26 -4.10 2.92 1.39
CA ILE A 26 -5.00 2.07 2.19
C ILE A 26 -6.45 2.51 2.05
N LEU A 27 -6.73 3.81 2.21
CA LEU A 27 -8.10 4.31 2.15
C LEU A 27 -8.76 4.08 0.77
N PRO A 28 -8.14 4.49 -0.36
CA PRO A 28 -8.77 4.25 -1.66
C PRO A 28 -8.98 2.78 -1.97
N ILE A 29 -7.98 1.93 -1.71
CA ILE A 29 -8.12 0.49 -1.97
C ILE A 29 -9.24 -0.08 -1.11
N SER A 30 -9.31 0.27 0.17
CA SER A 30 -10.33 -0.24 1.06
C SER A 30 -11.75 0.13 0.59
N VAL A 31 -11.94 1.40 0.20
CA VAL A 31 -13.25 1.87 -0.27
C VAL A 31 -13.65 1.14 -1.55
N ILE A 32 -12.73 1.05 -2.53
CA ILE A 32 -13.04 0.43 -3.81
C ILE A 32 -13.32 -1.06 -3.62
N ILE A 33 -12.54 -1.76 -2.78
CA ILE A 33 -12.77 -3.18 -2.49
C ILE A 33 -14.14 -3.40 -1.87
N MET A 34 -14.55 -2.55 -0.95
CA MET A 34 -15.86 -2.67 -0.31
C MET A 34 -16.99 -2.51 -1.32
N VAL A 35 -16.87 -1.53 -2.22
CA VAL A 35 -17.86 -1.32 -3.29
C VAL A 35 -17.92 -2.50 -4.24
N LEU A 36 -16.75 -2.98 -4.70
CA LEU A 36 -16.70 -4.09 -5.63
C LEU A 36 -17.18 -5.40 -5.00
N ALA A 37 -16.88 -5.63 -3.73
CA ALA A 37 -17.37 -6.80 -3.01
C ALA A 37 -18.90 -6.76 -2.86
N PHE A 38 -19.45 -5.57 -2.62
CA PHE A 38 -20.91 -5.42 -2.57
C PHE A 38 -21.54 -5.73 -3.92
N ILE A 39 -20.96 -5.24 -5.02
CA ILE A 39 -21.45 -5.54 -6.36
C ILE A 39 -21.35 -7.04 -6.64
N ASP A 40 -20.23 -7.68 -6.24
CA ASP A 40 -20.07 -9.13 -6.39
C ASP A 40 -21.18 -9.89 -5.66
N LYS A 41 -21.55 -9.45 -4.45
CA LYS A 41 -22.64 -10.09 -3.70
C LYS A 41 -23.98 -9.95 -4.40
N VAL A 42 -24.26 -8.76 -4.93
CA VAL A 42 -25.51 -8.51 -5.67
C VAL A 42 -25.57 -9.37 -6.94
N MET A 43 -24.44 -9.51 -7.65
CA MET A 43 -24.37 -10.28 -8.87
C MET A 43 -24.20 -11.79 -8.65
N GLY A 44 -24.02 -12.23 -7.42
CA GLY A 44 -23.81 -13.64 -7.10
C GLY A 44 -22.41 -14.17 -7.41
N THR A 45 -21.43 -13.29 -7.58
CA THR A 45 -20.05 -13.68 -7.90
C THR A 45 -19.12 -13.67 -6.68
N TYR A 46 -19.64 -13.34 -5.50
CA TYR A 46 -18.87 -13.34 -4.27
C TYR A 46 -18.77 -14.76 -3.69
N ASP A 47 -17.55 -15.17 -3.34
CA ASP A 47 -17.29 -16.47 -2.73
C ASP A 47 -16.89 -16.26 -1.26
N PRO A 48 -17.74 -16.63 -0.29
CA PRO A 48 -17.43 -16.47 1.13
C PRO A 48 -16.27 -17.34 1.61
N ASN A 49 -15.92 -18.40 0.90
CA ASN A 49 -14.80 -19.26 1.27
C ASN A 49 -13.46 -18.58 0.97
N VAL A 50 -13.41 -17.73 -0.04
CA VAL A 50 -12.22 -17.00 -0.43
C VAL A 50 -12.22 -15.58 0.15
N GLY A 51 -13.42 -15.01 0.36
CA GLY A 51 -13.57 -13.66 0.88
C GLY A 51 -13.59 -12.56 -0.18
N VAL A 52 -13.61 -12.94 -1.46
CA VAL A 52 -13.69 -12.00 -2.59
C VAL A 52 -14.57 -12.57 -3.68
N GLY A 53 -14.96 -11.71 -4.62
CA GLY A 53 -15.65 -12.12 -5.84
C GLY A 53 -14.79 -11.89 -7.06
N ILE A 54 -15.40 -11.97 -8.24
CA ILE A 54 -14.67 -11.76 -9.50
C ILE A 54 -14.15 -10.33 -9.58
N LEU A 55 -15.00 -9.32 -9.37
CA LEU A 55 -14.60 -7.92 -9.51
C LEU A 55 -13.60 -7.51 -8.43
N SER A 56 -13.90 -7.83 -7.17
CA SER A 56 -13.00 -7.48 -6.07
C SER A 56 -11.67 -8.23 -6.16
N GLY A 57 -11.70 -9.50 -6.56
CA GLY A 57 -10.48 -10.30 -6.73
C GLY A 57 -9.59 -9.78 -7.85
N LEU A 58 -10.17 -9.44 -9.00
CA LEU A 58 -9.41 -8.88 -10.12
C LEU A 58 -8.80 -7.52 -9.74
N PHE A 59 -9.53 -6.69 -9.00
CA PHE A 59 -9.00 -5.41 -8.54
C PHE A 59 -7.82 -5.60 -7.59
N LEU A 60 -7.91 -6.56 -6.66
CA LEU A 60 -6.80 -6.87 -5.75
C LEU A 60 -5.56 -7.32 -6.51
N LEU A 61 -5.73 -8.17 -7.53
CA LEU A 61 -4.60 -8.58 -8.36
C LEU A 61 -3.99 -7.38 -9.11
N ALA A 62 -4.83 -6.50 -9.62
CA ALA A 62 -4.35 -5.30 -10.33
C ALA A 62 -3.62 -4.34 -9.39
N CYS A 63 -3.98 -4.30 -8.12
CA CYS A 63 -3.34 -3.44 -7.13
C CYS A 63 -2.05 -4.01 -6.55
N LEU A 64 -1.75 -5.29 -6.81
CA LEU A 64 -0.63 -5.96 -6.15
C LEU A 64 0.70 -5.25 -6.40
N ILE A 65 1.03 -4.95 -7.66
CA ILE A 65 2.29 -4.28 -8.00
C ILE A 65 2.31 -2.83 -7.49
N PRO A 66 1.30 -1.99 -7.74
CA PRO A 66 1.30 -0.64 -7.19
C PRO A 66 1.40 -0.62 -5.66
N ALA A 67 0.71 -1.52 -4.97
CA ALA A 67 0.78 -1.58 -3.51
C ALA A 67 2.18 -1.91 -3.03
N ILE A 68 2.85 -2.89 -3.65
CA ILE A 68 4.22 -3.24 -3.31
C ILE A 68 5.16 -2.05 -3.54
N LEU A 69 5.01 -1.35 -4.66
CA LEU A 69 5.87 -0.20 -4.97
C LEU A 69 5.69 0.94 -3.98
N VAL A 70 4.44 1.23 -3.58
CA VAL A 70 4.19 2.25 -2.55
C VAL A 70 4.75 1.81 -1.21
N ASP A 71 4.59 0.53 -0.85
CA ASP A 71 5.15 0.00 0.40
C ASP A 71 6.67 0.09 0.41
N ILE A 72 7.34 -0.21 -0.71
CA ILE A 72 8.79 -0.06 -0.81
C ILE A 72 9.20 1.37 -0.53
N LYS A 73 8.51 2.36 -1.10
CA LYS A 73 8.80 3.76 -0.84
C LYS A 73 8.49 4.15 0.61
N ARG A 74 7.53 3.50 1.23
CA ARG A 74 7.25 3.72 2.65
C ARG A 74 8.37 3.17 3.52
N TRP A 75 8.94 2.00 3.18
CA TRP A 75 10.16 1.50 3.84
C TRP A 75 11.32 2.48 3.67
N HIS A 76 11.46 3.08 2.47
CA HIS A 76 12.48 4.10 2.23
C HIS A 76 12.31 5.30 3.16
N ASP A 77 11.08 5.69 3.45
CA ASP A 77 10.81 6.78 4.38
C ASP A 77 11.29 6.45 5.79
N ARG A 78 11.29 5.17 6.15
CA ARG A 78 11.85 4.67 7.41
C ARG A 78 13.36 4.45 7.34
N ASP A 79 14.02 4.85 6.25
CA ASP A 79 15.44 4.63 5.95
C ASP A 79 15.78 3.14 5.87
N LYS A 80 14.86 2.34 5.36
CA LYS A 80 15.04 0.90 5.17
C LYS A 80 14.85 0.55 3.70
N SER A 81 15.61 -0.44 3.21
CA SER A 81 15.52 -0.84 1.80
C SER A 81 14.22 -1.57 1.52
N GLY A 82 13.87 -1.65 0.23
CA GLY A 82 12.66 -2.37 -0.20
C GLY A 82 12.67 -3.86 0.11
N TRP A 83 13.85 -4.44 0.37
CA TRP A 83 13.96 -5.83 0.77
C TRP A 83 13.24 -6.14 2.07
N TRP A 84 12.94 -5.13 2.90
CA TRP A 84 12.12 -5.32 4.10
C TRP A 84 10.71 -5.82 3.79
N MET A 85 10.25 -5.67 2.54
CA MET A 85 8.98 -6.29 2.13
C MET A 85 8.96 -7.80 2.31
N LEU A 86 10.11 -8.46 2.32
CA LEU A 86 10.19 -9.91 2.52
C LEU A 86 9.69 -10.34 3.91
N ILE A 87 9.58 -9.41 4.86
CA ILE A 87 9.04 -9.75 6.18
C ILE A 87 7.57 -10.19 6.09
N THR A 88 6.86 -9.78 5.03
CA THR A 88 5.48 -10.22 4.83
C THR A 88 5.36 -11.72 4.56
N LEU A 89 6.45 -12.37 4.21
CA LEU A 89 6.48 -13.82 4.03
C LEU A 89 6.44 -14.58 5.36
N VAL A 90 6.70 -13.91 6.49
CA VAL A 90 6.55 -14.50 7.82
C VAL A 90 5.08 -14.41 8.21
N PRO A 91 4.36 -15.54 8.35
CA PRO A 91 2.93 -15.50 8.62
C PRO A 91 2.64 -14.76 9.94
N ILE A 92 1.59 -13.98 9.96
CA ILE A 92 1.07 -13.21 11.09
C ILE A 92 2.05 -12.13 11.55
N ILE A 93 3.27 -12.51 11.97
CA ILE A 93 4.27 -11.56 12.48
C ILE A 93 4.63 -10.53 11.40
N GLY A 94 4.82 -10.98 10.16
CA GLY A 94 5.18 -10.09 9.05
C GLY A 94 4.11 -9.05 8.76
N SER A 95 2.84 -9.46 8.77
CA SER A 95 1.73 -8.54 8.53
C SER A 95 1.61 -7.49 9.64
N ILE A 96 1.76 -7.91 10.89
CA ILE A 96 1.71 -7.00 12.03
C ILE A 96 2.90 -6.04 11.98
N TRP A 97 4.08 -6.56 11.68
CA TRP A 97 5.29 -5.73 11.57
C TRP A 97 5.13 -4.66 10.49
N LEU A 98 4.65 -5.07 9.30
CA LEU A 98 4.42 -4.14 8.20
C LEU A 98 3.42 -3.06 8.61
N LEU A 99 2.32 -3.43 9.23
CA LEU A 99 1.30 -2.46 9.65
C LEU A 99 1.87 -1.44 10.62
N VAL A 100 2.63 -1.89 11.62
CA VAL A 100 3.23 -0.99 12.61
C VAL A 100 4.28 -0.08 11.97
N GLU A 101 5.21 -0.65 11.19
CA GLU A 101 6.28 0.13 10.56
C GLU A 101 5.74 1.15 9.57
N LEU A 102 4.86 0.72 8.68
CA LEU A 102 4.41 1.58 7.59
C LEU A 102 3.24 2.47 7.99
N GLY A 103 2.40 2.00 8.91
CA GLY A 103 1.18 2.71 9.28
C GLY A 103 1.33 3.65 10.47
N PHE A 104 2.16 3.29 11.44
CA PHE A 104 2.18 4.00 12.71
C PHE A 104 3.50 4.69 13.05
N LEU A 105 4.63 4.20 12.55
CA LEU A 105 5.92 4.79 12.87
C LEU A 105 6.27 5.93 11.91
N ALA A 106 6.81 7.01 12.47
CA ALA A 106 7.19 8.17 11.67
C ALA A 106 8.41 7.85 10.80
N GLY A 107 8.47 8.46 9.62
CA GLY A 107 9.64 8.36 8.76
C GLY A 107 10.80 9.20 9.26
N THR A 108 11.94 9.11 8.55
CA THR A 108 13.14 9.88 8.88
C THR A 108 12.87 11.38 8.75
N PRO A 109 13.11 12.19 9.79
CA PRO A 109 13.08 13.64 9.61
C PRO A 109 14.24 14.08 8.74
N GLY A 110 13.98 14.92 7.75
CA GLY A 110 15.01 15.37 6.81
C GLY A 110 15.36 14.30 5.79
N ALA A 111 16.43 14.52 5.04
CA ALA A 111 16.89 13.64 3.99
C ALA A 111 17.51 12.35 4.55
N ASN A 112 17.36 11.24 3.83
CA ASN A 112 18.02 9.98 4.16
C ASN A 112 18.60 9.36 2.89
N ARG A 113 19.02 8.08 2.94
CA ARG A 113 19.64 7.41 1.80
C ARG A 113 18.78 7.43 0.54
N PHE A 114 17.49 7.58 0.67
CA PHE A 114 16.53 7.47 -0.43
C PHE A 114 16.02 8.83 -0.91
N GLY A 115 16.56 9.91 -0.39
CA GLY A 115 16.26 11.25 -0.85
C GLY A 115 15.68 12.17 0.20
N PRO A 116 15.15 13.32 -0.24
CA PRO A 116 14.53 14.27 0.67
C PRO A 116 13.20 13.75 1.19
N PRO A 117 12.69 14.31 2.31
CA PRO A 117 11.41 13.89 2.83
C PRO A 117 10.28 14.16 1.83
N PRO A 118 9.24 13.30 1.80
CA PRO A 118 8.13 13.53 0.89
C PRO A 118 7.33 14.76 1.28
N THR A 119 6.73 15.39 0.29
CA THR A 119 5.84 16.52 0.53
C THR A 119 4.50 16.00 1.09
N ASN A 120 3.78 16.88 1.81
CA ASN A 120 2.51 16.51 2.43
C ASN A 120 1.33 16.65 1.47
N ALA A 121 1.57 16.50 0.20
CA ALA A 121 0.52 16.61 -0.80
C ALA A 121 -0.44 15.43 -0.80
#